data_cb67e0d4646f04e9ac6c7a4660453b11
#
_entry.id   cb67e0d4646f04e9ac6c7a4660453b11
#
_cell.length_a   1.000
_cell.length_b   1.000
_cell.length_c   1.000
_cell.angle_alpha   90.00
_cell.angle_beta   90.00
_cell.angle_gamma   90.00
#
_symmetry.space_group_name_H-M   'P 1'
#
loop_
_entity.id
_entity.type
_entity.pdbx_description
1 polymer ?
#
loop_
_entity_poly.entity_id
_entity_poly.type
_entity_poly.pdbx_seq_one_letter_code
_entity_poly.pdbx_strand_id
1 'polypeptide(L)'
;LPLRQAFTARSLGVMWDNYKASLALPPYLGRQKFGTTKQDSLEMRYILGENSQPISLKASSFDAQAELRDVGGFQDIQNEMPFYRESYMVTEKEEQQYANYQSAENSNLANQVLRQISKKPMNLIQGAMVVPERQIWQLLAPSDGVPKVTVKIKDKTYTIDYTTDNGAKHKADHFVEIQGTSDKWNVPATATPLQDLIDTRRDFAKKTGYSLTRFSMNTETFEM
;
A
#
# COMPACT_ATOMS: atom_id res chain seq x y z
N LEU A 1 18.40 -26.17 -25.97
CA LEU A 1 17.06 -26.22 -25.32
C LEU A 1 16.20 -25.10 -25.92
N PRO A 2 14.98 -25.38 -26.43
CA PRO A 2 14.12 -24.30 -26.90
C PRO A 2 13.83 -23.31 -25.79
N LEU A 3 13.78 -22.02 -26.14
CA LEU A 3 13.68 -20.92 -25.20
C LEU A 3 12.48 -21.05 -24.23
N ARG A 4 11.36 -21.60 -24.72
CA ARG A 4 10.16 -21.88 -23.92
C ARG A 4 10.39 -22.86 -22.76
N GLN A 5 11.30 -23.83 -22.94
CA GLN A 5 11.64 -24.79 -21.87
C GLN A 5 12.54 -24.17 -20.79
N ALA A 6 13.24 -23.07 -21.10
CA ALA A 6 14.05 -22.34 -20.13
C ALA A 6 13.19 -21.56 -19.12
N PHE A 7 11.92 -21.25 -19.44
CA PHE A 7 10.99 -20.46 -18.61
C PHE A 7 9.89 -21.33 -17.97
N THR A 8 10.26 -22.46 -17.40
CA THR A 8 9.34 -23.22 -16.54
C THR A 8 9.15 -22.52 -15.19
N ALA A 9 8.05 -22.79 -14.49
CA ALA A 9 7.79 -22.23 -13.17
C ALA A 9 8.94 -22.48 -12.19
N ARG A 10 9.60 -23.65 -12.30
CA ARG A 10 10.77 -24.02 -11.48
C ARG A 10 12.00 -23.18 -11.82
N SER A 11 12.30 -22.98 -13.10
CA SER A 11 13.45 -22.17 -13.52
C SER A 11 13.25 -20.69 -13.20
N LEU A 12 12.02 -20.18 -13.32
CA LEU A 12 11.66 -18.82 -12.90
C LEU A 12 11.82 -18.64 -11.39
N GLY A 13 11.46 -19.64 -10.58
CA GLY A 13 11.68 -19.64 -9.14
C GLY A 13 13.16 -19.50 -8.77
N VAL A 14 14.02 -20.33 -9.38
CA VAL A 14 15.49 -20.25 -9.14
C VAL A 14 16.07 -18.93 -9.63
N MET A 15 15.63 -18.43 -10.78
CA MET A 15 16.03 -17.10 -11.28
C MET A 15 15.60 -15.98 -10.31
N TRP A 16 14.40 -16.08 -9.77
CA TRP A 16 13.90 -15.12 -8.77
C TRP A 16 14.72 -15.12 -7.49
N ASP A 17 15.05 -16.28 -6.94
CA ASP A 17 15.84 -16.39 -5.72
C ASP A 17 17.25 -15.81 -5.92
N ASN A 18 17.88 -16.08 -7.06
CA ASN A 18 19.17 -15.49 -7.41
C ASN A 18 19.09 -13.98 -7.62
N TYR A 19 18.01 -13.51 -8.25
CA TYR A 19 17.80 -12.11 -8.53
C TYR A 19 17.51 -11.32 -7.22
N LYS A 20 16.67 -11.87 -6.36
CA LYS A 20 16.36 -11.30 -5.04
C LYS A 20 17.60 -11.14 -4.16
N ALA A 21 18.53 -12.09 -4.23
CA ALA A 21 19.80 -12.02 -3.49
C ALA A 21 20.72 -10.90 -4.02
N SER A 22 20.61 -10.53 -5.30
CA SER A 22 21.45 -9.51 -5.94
C SER A 22 20.84 -8.10 -5.95
N LEU A 23 19.58 -7.94 -5.60
CA LEU A 23 18.85 -6.68 -5.65
C LEU A 23 18.70 -6.08 -4.26
N ALA A 24 19.17 -4.82 -4.14
CA ALA A 24 18.65 -3.92 -3.13
C ALA A 24 17.20 -3.57 -3.50
N LEU A 25 16.24 -4.37 -3.02
CA LEU A 25 14.82 -4.02 -3.16
C LEU A 25 14.58 -2.68 -2.46
N PRO A 26 13.81 -1.77 -3.08
CA PRO A 26 13.43 -0.54 -2.41
C PRO A 26 12.73 -0.90 -1.09
N PRO A 27 12.98 -0.14 -0.01
CA PRO A 27 12.35 -0.39 1.25
C PRO A 27 10.84 -0.16 1.12
N TYR A 28 10.06 -1.24 1.08
CA TYR A 28 8.60 -1.18 1.11
C TYR A 28 8.13 -0.83 2.53
N LEU A 29 8.13 0.47 2.84
CA LEU A 29 7.86 0.99 4.19
C LEU A 29 6.44 0.71 4.67
N GLY A 30 5.46 0.71 3.76
CA GLY A 30 4.08 0.37 4.07
C GLY A 30 3.97 -1.08 4.52
N ARG A 31 4.55 -2.02 3.78
CA ARG A 31 4.55 -3.44 4.13
C ARG A 31 5.29 -3.78 5.42
N GLN A 32 6.26 -2.96 5.82
CA GLN A 32 6.95 -3.12 7.12
C GLN A 32 6.06 -2.74 8.30
N LYS A 33 5.07 -1.86 8.09
CA LYS A 33 4.16 -1.38 9.14
C LYS A 33 2.94 -2.26 9.31
N PHE A 34 2.55 -3.00 8.28
CA PHE A 34 1.34 -3.83 8.25
C PHE A 34 1.71 -5.29 7.99
N GLY A 35 1.14 -6.16 8.81
CA GLY A 35 1.20 -7.60 8.60
C GLY A 35 0.35 -8.02 7.39
N THR A 36 0.65 -9.19 6.84
CA THR A 36 -0.15 -9.81 5.77
C THR A 36 -0.86 -11.03 6.31
N THR A 37 -2.17 -11.11 6.06
CA THR A 37 -2.99 -12.30 6.34
C THR A 37 -3.42 -12.91 5.02
N LYS A 38 -3.27 -14.23 4.90
CA LYS A 38 -3.78 -14.99 3.75
C LYS A 38 -5.24 -15.33 3.99
N GLN A 39 -6.05 -15.15 2.96
CA GLN A 39 -7.46 -15.50 2.97
C GLN A 39 -7.79 -16.32 1.71
N ASP A 40 -8.60 -17.35 1.85
CA ASP A 40 -8.95 -18.26 0.75
C ASP A 40 -10.14 -17.74 -0.08
N SER A 41 -10.87 -16.74 0.44
CA SER A 41 -12.01 -16.12 -0.23
C SER A 41 -11.61 -14.78 -0.88
N LEU A 42 -12.25 -14.44 -1.99
CA LEU A 42 -12.16 -13.11 -2.61
C LEU A 42 -12.95 -12.04 -1.84
N GLU A 43 -13.88 -12.46 -0.99
CA GLU A 43 -14.62 -11.57 -0.12
C GLU A 43 -13.83 -11.26 1.15
N MET A 44 -13.63 -9.98 1.41
CA MET A 44 -13.10 -9.49 2.68
C MET A 44 -14.26 -9.08 3.58
N ARG A 45 -14.39 -9.75 4.72
CA ARG A 45 -15.30 -9.33 5.79
C ARG A 45 -14.50 -8.98 7.02
N TYR A 46 -14.77 -7.82 7.57
CA TYR A 46 -14.16 -7.39 8.82
C TYR A 46 -15.15 -6.55 9.63
N ILE A 47 -14.96 -6.61 10.93
CA ILE A 47 -15.79 -5.88 11.88
C ILE A 47 -15.02 -4.62 12.27
N LEU A 48 -15.59 -3.46 11.99
CA LEU A 48 -15.09 -2.19 12.46
C LEU A 48 -15.75 -1.87 13.80
N GLY A 49 -14.95 -1.82 14.87
CA GLY A 49 -15.39 -1.36 16.18
C GLY A 49 -15.18 0.15 16.32
N GLU A 50 -16.09 0.83 16.98
CA GLU A 50 -15.86 2.22 17.39
C GLU A 50 -14.84 2.26 18.53
N ASN A 51 -13.65 2.83 18.25
CA ASN A 51 -12.69 3.17 19.30
C ASN A 51 -13.18 4.44 19.99
N SER A 52 -13.76 4.29 21.18
CA SER A 52 -14.11 5.42 22.03
C SER A 52 -12.99 5.72 23.02
N GLN A 53 -12.78 7.01 23.31
CA GLN A 53 -11.88 7.42 24.39
C GLN A 53 -12.35 6.81 25.71
N PRO A 54 -11.43 6.41 26.61
CA PRO A 54 -11.80 5.93 27.92
C PRO A 54 -12.49 7.07 28.69
N ILE A 55 -13.77 6.86 28.99
CA ILE A 55 -14.59 7.80 29.77
C ILE A 55 -14.42 7.42 31.23
N SER A 56 -14.19 8.42 32.10
CA SER A 56 -14.08 8.19 33.53
C SER A 56 -15.36 7.56 34.11
N LEU A 57 -15.20 6.71 35.11
CA LEU A 57 -16.34 6.18 35.86
C LEU A 57 -17.07 7.30 36.55
N LYS A 58 -18.40 7.26 36.56
CA LYS A 58 -19.23 8.15 37.34
C LYS A 58 -19.18 7.72 38.80
N ALA A 59 -19.08 8.67 39.70
CA ALA A 59 -19.21 8.39 41.13
C ALA A 59 -20.63 7.91 41.43
N SER A 60 -20.74 6.85 42.23
CA SER A 60 -22.01 6.28 42.67
C SER A 60 -22.07 6.18 44.15
N SER A 61 -23.27 6.24 44.77
CA SER A 61 -23.45 5.95 46.19
C SER A 61 -23.40 4.44 46.46
N PHE A 62 -23.11 4.04 47.69
CA PHE A 62 -22.89 2.63 48.07
C PHE A 62 -24.07 1.71 47.77
N ASP A 63 -25.28 2.19 47.74
CA ASP A 63 -26.50 1.37 47.50
C ASP A 63 -27.17 1.67 46.17
N ALA A 64 -26.50 2.39 45.27
CA ALA A 64 -27.04 2.68 43.94
C ALA A 64 -26.82 1.50 42.96
N GLN A 65 -27.82 1.21 42.14
CA GLN A 65 -27.73 0.24 41.09
C GLN A 65 -26.69 0.71 40.05
N ALA A 66 -25.84 -0.23 39.57
CA ALA A 66 -24.83 0.07 38.56
C ALA A 66 -25.50 0.52 37.25
N GLU A 67 -25.05 1.64 36.68
CA GLU A 67 -25.47 2.07 35.36
C GLU A 67 -24.80 1.17 34.28
N LEU A 68 -25.61 0.61 33.38
CA LEU A 68 -25.11 -0.10 32.21
C LEU A 68 -24.48 0.91 31.24
N ARG A 69 -23.21 0.66 30.90
CA ARG A 69 -22.52 1.43 29.87
C ARG A 69 -22.72 0.74 28.53
N ASP A 70 -23.12 1.50 27.53
CA ASP A 70 -23.17 1.03 26.14
C ASP A 70 -21.74 0.82 25.61
N VAL A 71 -21.49 -0.33 25.02
CA VAL A 71 -20.25 -0.64 24.31
C VAL A 71 -20.50 -0.26 22.86
N GLY A 72 -19.71 0.67 22.32
CA GLY A 72 -19.89 1.23 20.98
C GLY A 72 -20.23 0.20 19.88
N GLY A 73 -20.92 0.65 18.87
CA GLY A 73 -21.45 -0.17 17.80
C GLY A 73 -20.38 -0.92 17.01
N PHE A 74 -20.75 -2.06 16.47
CA PHE A 74 -19.95 -2.81 15.50
C PHE A 74 -20.53 -2.63 14.11
N GLN A 75 -19.66 -2.42 13.11
CA GLN A 75 -20.06 -2.38 11.71
C GLN A 75 -19.42 -3.54 10.96
N ASP A 76 -20.24 -4.32 10.26
CA ASP A 76 -19.77 -5.39 9.36
C ASP A 76 -19.52 -4.78 7.98
N ILE A 77 -18.27 -4.81 7.54
CA ILE A 77 -17.87 -4.31 6.24
C ILE A 77 -17.51 -5.49 5.35
N GLN A 78 -18.15 -5.54 4.18
CA GLN A 78 -17.91 -6.56 3.17
C GLN A 78 -17.40 -5.89 1.90
N ASN A 79 -16.21 -6.29 1.45
CA ASN A 79 -15.60 -5.81 0.23
C ASN A 79 -15.03 -6.98 -0.58
N GLU A 80 -14.91 -6.81 -1.89
CA GLU A 80 -14.28 -7.77 -2.78
C GLU A 80 -12.82 -7.36 -3.04
N MET A 81 -11.91 -8.34 -2.99
CA MET A 81 -10.51 -8.10 -3.27
C MET A 81 -10.27 -7.84 -4.77
N PRO A 82 -9.48 -6.84 -5.14
CA PRO A 82 -9.12 -6.61 -6.53
C PRO A 82 -8.21 -7.74 -7.04
N PHE A 83 -8.54 -8.24 -8.23
CA PHE A 83 -7.78 -9.30 -8.88
C PHE A 83 -6.79 -8.73 -9.90
N TYR A 84 -5.52 -9.12 -9.78
CA TYR A 84 -4.44 -8.72 -10.69
C TYR A 84 -3.92 -9.91 -11.47
N ARG A 85 -3.90 -9.79 -12.79
CA ARG A 85 -3.38 -10.82 -13.68
C ARG A 85 -2.64 -10.19 -14.85
N GLU A 86 -1.38 -10.49 -14.95
CA GLU A 86 -0.55 -10.13 -16.11
C GLU A 86 0.19 -11.35 -16.61
N SER A 87 0.47 -11.38 -17.91
CA SER A 87 1.24 -12.45 -18.54
C SER A 87 2.26 -11.86 -19.51
N TYR A 88 3.37 -12.55 -19.67
CA TYR A 88 4.38 -12.24 -20.65
C TYR A 88 4.48 -13.40 -21.66
N MET A 89 4.61 -13.06 -22.93
CA MET A 89 4.80 -14.02 -24.01
C MET A 89 6.15 -13.75 -24.69
N VAL A 90 6.94 -14.81 -24.87
CA VAL A 90 8.15 -14.76 -25.71
C VAL A 90 7.70 -14.68 -27.15
N THR A 91 8.17 -13.66 -27.86
CA THR A 91 7.84 -13.47 -29.28
C THR A 91 8.69 -14.41 -30.18
N GLU A 92 8.17 -14.77 -31.36
CA GLU A 92 8.90 -15.55 -32.36
C GLU A 92 10.21 -14.89 -32.76
N LYS A 93 10.24 -13.55 -32.81
CA LYS A 93 11.45 -12.79 -33.11
C LYS A 93 12.54 -13.01 -32.07
N GLU A 94 12.17 -13.06 -30.80
CA GLU A 94 13.10 -13.30 -29.67
C GLU A 94 13.62 -14.75 -29.72
N GLU A 95 12.75 -15.71 -30.04
CA GLU A 95 13.14 -17.10 -30.22
C GLU A 95 14.13 -17.27 -31.39
N GLN A 96 13.86 -16.61 -32.51
CA GLN A 96 14.68 -16.65 -33.69
C GLN A 96 16.05 -15.99 -33.48
N GLN A 97 16.08 -14.84 -32.81
CA GLN A 97 17.33 -14.17 -32.44
C GLN A 97 18.20 -15.05 -31.52
N TYR A 98 17.59 -15.66 -30.52
CA TYR A 98 18.30 -16.57 -29.61
C TYR A 98 18.87 -17.79 -30.36
N ALA A 99 18.06 -18.42 -31.21
CA ALA A 99 18.49 -19.58 -32.04
C ALA A 99 19.63 -19.21 -32.98
N ASN A 100 19.58 -18.06 -33.65
CA ASN A 100 20.61 -17.58 -34.55
C ASN A 100 21.95 -17.35 -33.83
N TYR A 101 21.94 -16.75 -32.64
CA TYR A 101 23.17 -16.55 -31.86
C TYR A 101 23.71 -17.85 -31.27
N GLN A 102 22.84 -18.80 -30.95
CA GLN A 102 23.25 -20.11 -30.48
C GLN A 102 23.91 -20.95 -31.60
N SER A 103 23.36 -20.88 -32.83
CA SER A 103 23.90 -21.57 -34.00
C SER A 103 25.22 -20.97 -34.51
N ALA A 104 25.44 -19.68 -34.30
CA ALA A 104 26.65 -18.97 -34.69
C ALA A 104 27.81 -19.15 -33.69
N GLU A 105 27.72 -20.09 -32.74
CA GLU A 105 28.70 -20.32 -31.66
C GLU A 105 29.04 -19.07 -30.79
N ASN A 106 28.20 -18.05 -30.89
CA ASN A 106 28.41 -16.79 -30.17
C ASN A 106 27.68 -16.81 -28.82
N SER A 107 28.21 -17.63 -27.90
CA SER A 107 27.64 -17.86 -26.56
C SER A 107 27.42 -16.58 -25.77
N ASN A 108 28.26 -15.55 -25.96
CA ASN A 108 28.13 -14.27 -25.26
C ASN A 108 26.88 -13.51 -25.71
N LEU A 109 26.57 -13.45 -26.99
CA LEU A 109 25.37 -12.78 -27.49
C LEU A 109 24.10 -13.55 -27.14
N ALA A 110 24.12 -14.88 -27.28
CA ALA A 110 23.02 -15.74 -26.84
C ALA A 110 22.70 -15.53 -25.36
N ASN A 111 23.72 -15.47 -24.51
CA ASN A 111 23.56 -15.20 -23.05
C ASN A 111 23.02 -13.79 -22.77
N GLN A 112 23.41 -12.77 -23.56
CA GLN A 112 22.87 -11.42 -23.41
C GLN A 112 21.38 -11.37 -23.77
N VAL A 113 20.97 -12.01 -24.86
CA VAL A 113 19.56 -12.12 -25.25
C VAL A 113 18.76 -12.86 -24.17
N LEU A 114 19.29 -13.97 -23.68
CA LEU A 114 18.65 -14.72 -22.59
C LEU A 114 18.47 -13.86 -21.33
N ARG A 115 19.49 -13.09 -20.95
CA ARG A 115 19.40 -12.17 -19.81
C ARG A 115 18.34 -11.07 -20.01
N GLN A 116 18.23 -10.50 -21.21
CA GLN A 116 17.21 -9.50 -21.49
C GLN A 116 15.80 -10.08 -21.43
N ILE A 117 15.59 -11.26 -22.01
CA ILE A 117 14.30 -11.94 -21.96
C ILE A 117 13.94 -12.32 -20.52
N SER A 118 14.92 -12.79 -19.72
CA SER A 118 14.71 -13.14 -18.31
C SER A 118 14.35 -11.95 -17.42
N LYS A 119 14.75 -10.72 -17.77
CA LYS A 119 14.36 -9.52 -17.03
C LYS A 119 12.86 -9.25 -17.06
N LYS A 120 12.16 -9.61 -18.14
CA LYS A 120 10.74 -9.32 -18.30
C LYS A 120 9.84 -10.04 -17.29
N PRO A 121 9.95 -11.39 -17.10
CA PRO A 121 9.23 -12.06 -16.02
C PRO A 121 9.59 -11.53 -14.62
N MET A 122 10.86 -11.15 -14.41
CA MET A 122 11.29 -10.56 -13.14
C MET A 122 10.59 -9.21 -12.87
N ASN A 123 10.45 -8.37 -13.88
CA ASN A 123 9.72 -7.12 -13.77
C ASN A 123 8.23 -7.33 -13.43
N LEU A 124 7.59 -8.39 -13.95
CA LEU A 124 6.21 -8.74 -13.55
C LEU A 124 6.12 -9.10 -12.07
N ILE A 125 7.06 -9.89 -11.57
CA ILE A 125 7.08 -10.28 -10.16
C ILE A 125 7.33 -9.04 -9.27
N GLN A 126 8.26 -8.17 -9.68
CA GLN A 126 8.47 -6.89 -8.98
C GLN A 126 7.22 -6.01 -9.01
N GLY A 127 6.53 -5.91 -10.16
CA GLY A 127 5.26 -5.23 -10.30
C GLY A 127 4.22 -5.75 -9.31
N ALA A 128 4.10 -7.08 -9.18
CA ALA A 128 3.21 -7.69 -8.19
C ALA A 128 3.58 -7.35 -6.74
N MET A 129 4.87 -7.14 -6.44
CA MET A 129 5.31 -6.72 -5.10
C MET A 129 5.03 -5.25 -4.81
N VAL A 130 4.98 -4.40 -5.82
CA VAL A 130 4.67 -2.96 -5.70
C VAL A 130 3.19 -2.71 -5.45
N VAL A 131 2.30 -3.59 -5.96
CA VAL A 131 0.84 -3.39 -5.83
C VAL A 131 0.37 -3.23 -4.38
N PRO A 132 0.71 -4.12 -3.43
CA PRO A 132 0.29 -3.96 -2.03
C PRO A 132 0.85 -2.67 -1.40
N GLU A 133 2.08 -2.32 -1.71
CA GLU A 133 2.70 -1.08 -1.21
C GLU A 133 1.93 0.15 -1.67
N ARG A 134 1.60 0.20 -2.96
CA ARG A 134 0.79 1.29 -3.53
C ARG A 134 -0.59 1.38 -2.89
N GLN A 135 -1.27 0.24 -2.65
CA GLN A 135 -2.57 0.21 -1.99
C GLN A 135 -2.49 0.72 -0.56
N ILE A 136 -1.46 0.31 0.20
CA ILE A 136 -1.23 0.78 1.56
C ILE A 136 -1.08 2.31 1.58
N TRP A 137 -0.28 2.88 0.67
CA TRP A 137 -0.10 4.33 0.61
C TRP A 137 -1.35 5.08 0.12
N GLN A 138 -2.17 4.49 -0.75
CA GLN A 138 -3.47 5.06 -1.10
C GLN A 138 -4.41 5.16 0.11
N LEU A 139 -4.32 4.20 1.04
CA LEU A 139 -5.10 4.23 2.28
C LEU A 139 -4.54 5.17 3.32
N LEU A 140 -3.20 5.22 3.47
CA LEU A 140 -2.55 6.04 4.49
C LEU A 140 -2.49 7.53 4.15
N ALA A 141 -2.37 7.86 2.87
CA ALA A 141 -2.22 9.23 2.39
C ALA A 141 -3.23 9.55 1.27
N PRO A 142 -4.54 9.44 1.53
CA PRO A 142 -5.55 9.79 0.57
C PRO A 142 -5.58 11.31 0.34
N SER A 143 -5.61 11.74 -0.92
CA SER A 143 -5.61 13.17 -1.28
C SER A 143 -6.86 13.93 -0.82
N ASP A 144 -7.97 13.24 -0.62
CA ASP A 144 -9.26 13.79 -0.18
C ASP A 144 -9.63 13.45 1.27
N GLY A 145 -8.75 12.77 1.98
CA GLY A 145 -8.96 12.35 3.36
C GLY A 145 -9.82 11.11 3.52
N VAL A 146 -10.25 10.47 2.41
CA VAL A 146 -11.06 9.24 2.44
C VAL A 146 -10.19 8.02 2.15
N PRO A 147 -10.06 7.05 3.06
CA PRO A 147 -9.24 5.86 2.86
C PRO A 147 -9.91 4.91 1.85
N LYS A 148 -9.53 5.04 0.60
CA LYS A 148 -10.03 4.23 -0.51
C LYS A 148 -8.90 3.74 -1.40
N VAL A 149 -9.09 2.55 -1.97
CA VAL A 149 -8.20 1.99 -2.98
C VAL A 149 -8.84 2.14 -4.35
N THR A 150 -8.14 2.79 -5.26
CA THR A 150 -8.60 2.99 -6.63
C THR A 150 -7.79 2.11 -7.57
N VAL A 151 -8.49 1.24 -8.30
CA VAL A 151 -7.92 0.33 -9.28
C VAL A 151 -8.47 0.66 -10.66
N LYS A 152 -7.59 0.94 -11.63
CA LYS A 152 -7.98 1.12 -13.03
C LYS A 152 -7.87 -0.20 -13.77
N ILE A 153 -8.99 -0.63 -14.38
CA ILE A 153 -9.05 -1.80 -15.24
C ILE A 153 -9.51 -1.33 -16.61
N LYS A 154 -8.57 -1.27 -17.57
CA LYS A 154 -8.79 -0.65 -18.89
C LYS A 154 -9.31 0.79 -18.71
N ASP A 155 -10.51 1.10 -19.22
CA ASP A 155 -11.11 2.43 -19.17
C ASP A 155 -12.03 2.65 -17.96
N LYS A 156 -12.19 1.65 -17.11
CA LYS A 156 -13.03 1.72 -15.92
C LYS A 156 -12.19 1.86 -14.65
N THR A 157 -12.66 2.72 -13.77
CA THR A 157 -12.07 2.92 -12.44
C THR A 157 -12.99 2.28 -11.40
N TYR A 158 -12.42 1.36 -10.62
CA TYR A 158 -13.09 0.73 -9.49
C TYR A 158 -12.53 1.34 -8.21
N THR A 159 -13.40 1.77 -7.33
CA THR A 159 -13.02 2.33 -6.04
C THR A 159 -13.58 1.45 -4.94
N ILE A 160 -12.70 0.99 -4.06
CA ILE A 160 -13.05 0.24 -2.87
C ILE A 160 -12.92 1.20 -1.70
N ASP A 161 -14.05 1.55 -1.09
CA ASP A 161 -14.13 2.38 0.10
C ASP A 161 -14.12 1.48 1.34
N TYR A 162 -13.22 1.77 2.27
CA TYR A 162 -13.07 1.04 3.52
C TYR A 162 -13.86 1.70 4.67
N THR A 163 -14.67 2.70 4.36
CA THR A 163 -15.52 3.41 5.31
C THR A 163 -17.00 3.15 4.99
N THR A 164 -17.87 3.33 5.99
CA THR A 164 -19.31 3.13 5.83
C THR A 164 -20.08 4.40 5.52
N ASP A 165 -19.44 5.56 5.68
CA ASP A 165 -20.04 6.90 5.58
C ASP A 165 -19.35 7.77 4.53
N ASN A 166 -18.78 7.16 3.48
CA ASN A 166 -17.93 7.82 2.48
C ASN A 166 -16.75 8.59 3.12
N GLY A 167 -16.26 8.10 4.25
CA GLY A 167 -15.11 8.65 4.94
C GLY A 167 -15.37 9.95 5.70
N ALA A 168 -16.61 10.36 5.91
CA ALA A 168 -16.90 11.63 6.57
C ALA A 168 -16.33 11.70 8.00
N LYS A 169 -16.54 10.66 8.80
CA LYS A 169 -15.99 10.56 10.16
C LYS A 169 -14.46 10.45 10.13
N HIS A 170 -13.93 9.60 9.25
CA HIS A 170 -12.49 9.43 9.11
C HIS A 170 -11.81 10.75 8.72
N LYS A 171 -12.38 11.47 7.76
CA LYS A 171 -11.87 12.77 7.33
C LYS A 171 -11.89 13.79 8.46
N ALA A 172 -12.94 13.84 9.25
CA ALA A 172 -13.06 14.76 10.38
C ALA A 172 -12.03 14.47 11.48
N ASP A 173 -11.73 13.19 11.73
CA ASP A 173 -10.90 12.77 12.86
C ASP A 173 -9.41 12.63 12.50
N HIS A 174 -9.11 12.23 11.26
CA HIS A 174 -7.77 11.78 10.85
C HIS A 174 -7.16 12.56 9.69
N PHE A 175 -7.89 13.48 9.07
CA PHE A 175 -7.37 14.27 7.97
C PHE A 175 -7.24 15.74 8.36
N VAL A 176 -6.04 16.28 8.20
CA VAL A 176 -5.76 17.70 8.42
C VAL A 176 -5.28 18.30 7.10
N GLU A 177 -5.99 19.29 6.60
CA GLU A 177 -5.61 20.05 5.42
C GLU A 177 -5.14 21.44 5.88
N ILE A 178 -3.92 21.81 5.50
CA ILE A 178 -3.40 23.15 5.74
C ILE A 178 -4.13 24.11 4.79
N GLN A 179 -5.00 24.93 5.38
CA GLN A 179 -5.83 25.88 4.67
C GLN A 179 -4.99 27.13 4.27
N GLY A 180 -5.29 27.67 3.12
CA GLY A 180 -4.60 28.85 2.60
C GLY A 180 -3.39 28.56 1.72
N THR A 181 -3.15 29.43 0.77
CA THR A 181 -2.03 29.31 -0.17
C THR A 181 -0.70 29.78 0.42
N SER A 182 -0.74 30.66 1.41
CA SER A 182 0.42 31.25 2.08
C SER A 182 1.04 30.35 3.16
N ASP A 183 0.27 29.40 3.69
CA ASP A 183 0.71 28.60 4.86
C ASP A 183 1.19 27.21 4.44
N LYS A 184 1.15 26.89 3.15
CA LYS A 184 1.64 25.62 2.61
C LYS A 184 3.17 25.54 2.73
N TRP A 185 3.68 24.35 2.98
CA TRP A 185 5.11 24.11 3.20
C TRP A 185 5.99 24.46 1.98
N ASN A 186 5.41 24.55 0.79
CA ASN A 186 6.12 25.03 -0.39
C ASN A 186 6.26 26.56 -0.48
N VAL A 187 5.84 27.30 0.56
CA VAL A 187 6.00 28.75 0.68
C VAL A 187 6.94 29.07 1.85
N PRO A 188 8.27 29.06 1.67
CA PRO A 188 9.24 29.12 2.78
C PRO A 188 9.12 30.36 3.68
N ALA A 189 8.57 31.45 3.15
CA ALA A 189 8.46 32.73 3.88
C ALA A 189 7.45 32.70 5.04
N THR A 190 6.43 31.84 4.94
CA THR A 190 5.29 31.79 5.90
C THR A 190 5.03 30.40 6.44
N ALA A 191 5.62 29.38 5.84
CA ALA A 191 5.44 27.98 6.26
C ALA A 191 6.04 27.71 7.66
N THR A 192 5.29 27.00 8.49
CA THR A 192 5.72 26.57 9.82
C THR A 192 5.61 25.05 9.99
N PRO A 193 6.33 24.23 9.22
CA PRO A 193 6.14 22.78 9.17
C PRO A 193 6.27 22.09 10.53
N LEU A 194 7.25 22.51 11.32
CA LEU A 194 7.46 21.92 12.65
C LEU A 194 6.30 22.24 13.60
N GLN A 195 5.79 23.47 13.56
CA GLN A 195 4.65 23.86 14.38
C GLN A 195 3.39 23.11 13.97
N ASP A 196 3.16 22.96 12.67
CA ASP A 196 2.03 22.20 12.11
C ASP A 196 2.04 20.74 12.57
N LEU A 197 3.22 20.10 12.57
CA LEU A 197 3.38 18.74 13.09
C LEU A 197 3.10 18.62 14.58
N ILE A 198 3.55 19.60 15.38
CA ILE A 198 3.32 19.64 16.82
C ILE A 198 1.81 19.83 17.10
N ASP A 199 1.17 20.75 16.39
CA ASP A 199 -0.25 21.04 16.54
C ASP A 199 -1.11 19.87 16.10
N THR A 200 -0.79 19.24 14.96
CA THR A 200 -1.45 18.01 14.50
C THR A 200 -1.35 16.89 15.52
N ARG A 201 -0.17 16.67 16.10
CA ARG A 201 0.04 15.68 17.16
C ARG A 201 -0.84 15.95 18.39
N ARG A 202 -0.88 17.21 18.82
CA ARG A 202 -1.66 17.63 19.98
C ARG A 202 -3.16 17.49 19.75
N ASP A 203 -3.64 17.92 18.60
CA ASP A 203 -5.06 17.90 18.27
C ASP A 203 -5.55 16.47 18.00
N PHE A 204 -4.75 15.63 17.37
CA PHE A 204 -5.04 14.21 17.24
C PHE A 204 -5.14 13.52 18.60
N ALA A 205 -4.21 13.79 19.52
CA ALA A 205 -4.26 13.23 20.87
C ALA A 205 -5.51 13.68 21.66
N LYS A 206 -5.94 14.93 21.48
CA LYS A 206 -7.18 15.43 22.10
C LYS A 206 -8.44 14.76 21.54
N LYS A 207 -8.48 14.53 20.21
CA LYS A 207 -9.63 13.92 19.53
C LYS A 207 -9.75 12.43 19.79
N THR A 208 -8.64 11.69 19.73
CA THR A 208 -8.64 10.23 19.72
C THR A 208 -8.12 9.59 20.99
N GLY A 209 -7.42 10.33 21.84
CA GLY A 209 -6.72 9.79 23.02
C GLY A 209 -5.39 9.09 22.71
N TYR A 210 -5.01 9.01 21.44
CA TYR A 210 -3.76 8.37 21.01
C TYR A 210 -2.69 9.41 20.67
N SER A 211 -1.43 9.10 20.96
CA SER A 211 -0.30 9.96 20.63
C SER A 211 0.37 9.52 19.33
N LEU A 212 0.55 10.44 18.39
CA LEU A 212 1.36 10.23 17.20
C LEU A 212 2.84 10.26 17.58
N THR A 213 3.58 9.23 17.19
CA THR A 213 5.00 9.07 17.53
C THR A 213 5.91 9.15 16.32
N ARG A 214 5.37 9.01 15.09
CA ARG A 214 6.14 8.97 13.85
C ARG A 214 5.41 9.73 12.74
N PHE A 215 6.19 10.42 11.93
CA PHE A 215 5.75 11.03 10.68
C PHE A 215 6.46 10.34 9.52
N SER A 216 5.78 10.21 8.39
CA SER A 216 6.36 9.72 7.16
C SER A 216 6.08 10.75 6.06
N MET A 217 7.11 11.15 5.36
CA MET A 217 7.03 12.11 4.26
C MET A 217 7.99 11.69 3.14
N ASN A 218 7.79 12.20 1.94
CA ASN A 218 8.73 12.00 0.85
C ASN A 218 9.94 12.94 0.99
N THR A 219 11.00 12.66 0.25
CA THR A 219 12.22 13.46 0.28
C THR A 219 11.97 14.90 -0.13
N GLU A 220 11.14 15.12 -1.16
CA GLU A 220 10.81 16.48 -1.63
C GLU A 220 10.14 17.32 -0.54
N THR A 221 9.20 16.73 0.21
CA THR A 221 8.55 17.43 1.34
C THR A 221 9.52 17.68 2.49
N PHE A 222 10.49 16.80 2.70
CA PHE A 222 11.48 16.96 3.77
C PHE A 222 12.52 18.03 3.44
N GLU A 223 12.84 18.24 2.16
CA GLU A 223 13.83 19.20 1.67
C GLU A 223 13.24 20.61 1.42
N MET A 224 11.91 20.77 1.53
CA MET A 224 11.24 22.07 1.47
C MET A 224 11.49 22.88 2.73
#